data_36b7d1231bb7f1ddadc5ef53c46a7d80
#
_entry.id   36b7d1231bb7f1ddadc5ef53c46a7d80
#
_cell.length_a   1.000
_cell.length_b   1.000
_cell.length_c   1.000
_cell.angle_alpha   90.00
_cell.angle_beta   90.00
_cell.angle_gamma   90.00
#
_symmetry.space_group_name_H-M   'P 1'
#
loop_
_entity.id
_entity.type
_entity.pdbx_description
1 polymer ?
#
loop_
_entity_poly.entity_id
_entity_poly.type
_entity_poly.pdbx_seq_one_letter_code
_entity_poly.pdbx_strand_id
1 'polypeptide(L)'
;MKSNKTVARNLLFIFFLLGLLLPSLKAQTIRVNDFLDAESSFSPEELIENVLVSGNCANISNITSVVNGNPADLTTKSYGYFKRLPGSTFPFEEGIILTTGNAFSTTNGPSGLNNPSTGVSDFDLNQIIDPNTAFTDATVFEFDFTPSSDTINFRYVMASEEYEINYPCLYSDSFAFLLRVAGTTTYENIAIVPETTTPVSVTSVHPGVDLNGNGIGCGPQNEDYFE
;
A
#
# COMPACT_ATOMS: atom_id res chain seq x y z
N MET A 1 -42.16 43.74 22.35
CA MET A 1 -41.54 43.26 21.11
C MET A 1 -40.00 43.20 21.22
N LYS A 2 -39.45 42.52 22.24
CA LYS A 2 -38.01 42.37 22.48
C LYS A 2 -37.48 40.92 22.51
N SER A 3 -38.38 39.93 22.31
CA SER A 3 -38.05 38.53 22.50
C SER A 3 -37.42 37.80 21.29
N ASN A 4 -37.74 38.22 20.05
CA ASN A 4 -37.34 37.43 18.87
C ASN A 4 -35.91 37.60 18.40
N LYS A 5 -35.23 38.69 18.77
CA LYS A 5 -33.85 38.93 18.34
C LYS A 5 -32.84 38.14 19.15
N THR A 6 -33.12 37.85 20.41
CA THR A 6 -32.23 37.07 21.28
C THR A 6 -32.29 35.58 20.97
N VAL A 7 -33.47 35.05 20.63
CA VAL A 7 -33.64 33.64 20.24
C VAL A 7 -32.94 33.35 18.90
N ALA A 8 -33.11 34.25 17.91
CA ALA A 8 -32.44 34.07 16.62
C ALA A 8 -30.90 34.14 16.74
N ARG A 9 -30.38 35.01 17.62
CA ARG A 9 -28.91 35.12 17.85
C ARG A 9 -28.35 33.90 18.54
N ASN A 10 -29.06 33.34 19.48
CA ASN A 10 -28.65 32.11 20.20
C ASN A 10 -28.75 30.88 19.28
N LEU A 11 -29.76 30.79 18.42
CA LEU A 11 -29.86 29.73 17.42
C LEU A 11 -28.69 29.79 16.42
N LEU A 12 -28.31 30.99 15.93
CA LEU A 12 -27.19 31.16 15.02
C LEU A 12 -25.86 30.76 15.68
N PHE A 13 -25.68 31.04 16.96
CA PHE A 13 -24.49 30.69 17.72
C PHE A 13 -24.39 29.15 17.94
N ILE A 14 -25.52 28.49 18.16
CA ILE A 14 -25.60 27.02 18.32
C ILE A 14 -25.28 26.35 16.99
N PHE A 15 -25.78 26.84 15.86
CA PHE A 15 -25.43 26.33 14.54
C PHE A 15 -23.95 26.54 14.20
N PHE A 16 -23.35 27.67 14.57
CA PHE A 16 -21.95 27.92 14.37
C PHE A 16 -21.05 27.05 15.26
N LEU A 17 -21.46 26.78 16.50
CA LEU A 17 -20.73 25.90 17.41
C LEU A 17 -20.85 24.43 17.01
N LEU A 18 -22.00 23.99 16.45
CA LEU A 18 -22.18 22.64 15.92
C LEU A 18 -21.33 22.39 14.66
N GLY A 19 -21.13 23.41 13.84
CA GLY A 19 -20.25 23.33 12.66
C GLY A 19 -18.76 23.18 13.00
N LEU A 20 -18.32 23.60 14.20
CA LEU A 20 -16.93 23.47 14.66
C LEU A 20 -16.64 22.11 15.30
N LEU A 21 -17.66 21.28 15.55
CA LEU A 21 -17.53 19.95 16.16
C LEU A 21 -17.62 18.81 15.14
N LEU A 22 -17.69 19.11 13.84
CA LEU A 22 -17.59 18.05 12.84
C LEU A 22 -16.16 17.50 12.90
N PRO A 23 -15.97 16.23 13.28
CA PRO A 23 -14.67 15.61 13.16
C PRO A 23 -14.25 15.75 11.69
N SER A 24 -13.00 16.10 11.45
CA SER A 24 -12.43 16.02 10.12
C SER A 24 -12.54 14.57 9.68
N LEU A 25 -13.56 14.24 8.92
CA LEU A 25 -13.65 12.96 8.26
C LEU A 25 -12.47 12.95 7.29
N LYS A 26 -11.43 12.18 7.62
CA LYS A 26 -10.38 11.88 6.65
C LYS A 26 -11.10 11.21 5.50
N ALA A 27 -11.17 11.88 4.36
CA ALA A 27 -11.79 11.28 3.19
C ALA A 27 -10.93 10.09 2.80
N GLN A 28 -11.56 8.94 2.68
CA GLN A 28 -10.94 7.77 2.09
C GLN A 28 -10.43 8.15 0.69
N THR A 29 -9.19 7.79 0.38
CA THR A 29 -8.55 8.21 -0.88
C THR A 29 -8.75 7.19 -2.00
N ILE A 30 -8.80 5.91 -1.64
CA ILE A 30 -9.05 4.77 -2.54
C ILE A 30 -10.08 3.84 -1.88
N ARG A 31 -10.70 3.00 -2.68
CA ARG A 31 -11.44 1.82 -2.22
C ARG A 31 -10.71 0.57 -2.67
N VAL A 32 -10.71 -0.47 -1.85
CA VAL A 32 -10.01 -1.73 -2.11
C VAL A 32 -10.99 -2.87 -1.99
N ASN A 33 -10.97 -3.78 -2.96
CA ASN A 33 -11.84 -4.96 -2.99
C ASN A 33 -13.33 -4.63 -2.76
N ASP A 34 -13.76 -3.49 -3.28
CA ASP A 34 -15.17 -3.09 -3.22
C ASP A 34 -16.02 -3.97 -4.15
N PHE A 35 -17.17 -4.45 -3.66
CA PHE A 35 -18.06 -5.32 -4.47
C PHE A 35 -18.76 -4.58 -5.59
N LEU A 36 -18.62 -3.27 -5.69
CA LEU A 36 -19.11 -2.47 -6.82
C LEU A 36 -18.16 -2.53 -8.03
N ASP A 37 -16.91 -2.94 -7.81
CA ASP A 37 -15.90 -3.08 -8.86
C ASP A 37 -15.77 -4.57 -9.23
N ALA A 38 -16.04 -4.92 -10.48
CA ALA A 38 -15.97 -6.31 -10.96
C ALA A 38 -14.58 -6.90 -10.82
N GLU A 39 -13.56 -6.06 -10.99
CA GLU A 39 -12.14 -6.38 -10.88
C GLU A 39 -11.74 -6.82 -9.45
N SER A 40 -12.53 -6.47 -8.44
CA SER A 40 -12.31 -6.92 -7.06
C SER A 40 -12.39 -8.45 -6.92
N SER A 41 -13.15 -9.12 -7.78
CA SER A 41 -13.29 -10.58 -7.80
C SER A 41 -12.24 -11.30 -8.66
N PHE A 42 -11.37 -10.56 -9.35
CA PHE A 42 -10.35 -11.14 -10.20
C PHE A 42 -9.37 -12.01 -9.42
N SER A 43 -8.94 -13.10 -10.07
CA SER A 43 -7.81 -13.92 -9.63
C SER A 43 -6.49 -13.14 -9.76
N PRO A 44 -5.39 -13.62 -9.16
CA PRO A 44 -4.07 -13.04 -9.41
C PRO A 44 -3.72 -12.94 -10.90
N GLU A 45 -4.01 -13.96 -11.68
CA GLU A 45 -3.78 -14.01 -13.13
C GLU A 45 -4.56 -12.91 -13.84
N GLU A 46 -5.87 -12.80 -13.56
CA GLU A 46 -6.74 -11.78 -14.16
C GLU A 46 -6.31 -10.36 -13.77
N LEU A 47 -5.85 -10.14 -12.53
CA LEU A 47 -5.30 -8.86 -12.10
C LEU A 47 -4.03 -8.50 -12.85
N ILE A 48 -3.11 -9.45 -13.04
CA ILE A 48 -1.88 -9.21 -13.80
C ILE A 48 -2.20 -8.88 -15.26
N GLU A 49 -3.04 -9.68 -15.91
CA GLU A 49 -3.32 -9.56 -17.33
C GLU A 49 -4.20 -8.35 -17.69
N ASN A 50 -5.16 -7.99 -16.82
CA ASN A 50 -6.18 -6.99 -17.17
C ASN A 50 -6.00 -5.66 -16.45
N VAL A 51 -5.25 -5.62 -15.34
CA VAL A 51 -5.06 -4.40 -14.53
C VAL A 51 -3.61 -3.95 -14.54
N LEU A 52 -2.67 -4.83 -14.17
CA LEU A 52 -1.25 -4.46 -14.06
C LEU A 52 -0.62 -4.20 -15.43
N VAL A 53 -0.82 -5.13 -16.37
CA VAL A 53 -0.27 -5.06 -17.72
C VAL A 53 -1.36 -4.63 -18.70
N SER A 54 -1.72 -3.35 -18.64
CA SER A 54 -2.74 -2.81 -19.54
C SER A 54 -2.20 -2.63 -20.96
N GLY A 55 -2.97 -3.09 -21.94
CA GLY A 55 -2.65 -2.95 -23.37
C GLY A 55 -1.63 -3.96 -23.87
N ASN A 56 -0.97 -3.65 -25.00
CA ASN A 56 -0.05 -4.55 -25.70
C ASN A 56 1.44 -4.26 -25.39
N CYS A 57 1.73 -3.81 -24.17
CA CYS A 57 3.11 -3.43 -23.81
C CYS A 57 4.02 -4.64 -23.51
N ALA A 58 3.44 -5.80 -23.19
CA ALA A 58 4.18 -7.04 -22.99
C ALA A 58 3.28 -8.26 -23.26
N ASN A 59 3.89 -9.39 -23.62
CA ASN A 59 3.26 -10.70 -23.58
C ASN A 59 3.56 -11.35 -22.23
N ILE A 60 2.52 -11.78 -21.51
CA ILE A 60 2.62 -12.39 -20.18
C ILE A 60 2.42 -13.89 -20.31
N SER A 61 3.14 -14.66 -19.49
CA SER A 61 3.03 -16.13 -19.37
C SER A 61 3.55 -16.61 -18.02
N ASN A 62 3.31 -17.89 -17.72
CA ASN A 62 3.79 -18.58 -16.52
C ASN A 62 3.46 -17.83 -15.22
N ILE A 63 2.22 -17.37 -15.09
CA ILE A 63 1.77 -16.63 -13.91
C ILE A 63 1.65 -17.60 -12.73
N THR A 64 2.26 -17.25 -11.61
CA THR A 64 2.12 -17.92 -10.32
C THR A 64 1.91 -16.90 -9.21
N SER A 65 1.36 -17.34 -8.09
CA SER A 65 1.13 -16.46 -6.94
C SER A 65 1.27 -17.19 -5.62
N VAL A 66 1.75 -16.48 -4.61
CA VAL A 66 1.69 -16.87 -3.19
C VAL A 66 0.84 -15.81 -2.49
N VAL A 67 -0.25 -16.23 -1.89
CA VAL A 67 -1.22 -15.31 -1.30
C VAL A 67 -1.73 -15.83 0.05
N ASN A 68 -2.12 -14.91 0.90
CA ASN A 68 -2.70 -15.21 2.21
C ASN A 68 -4.22 -14.94 2.20
N GLY A 69 -4.91 -15.52 3.17
CA GLY A 69 -6.37 -15.43 3.28
C GLY A 69 -7.10 -16.33 2.28
N ASN A 70 -8.39 -16.11 2.12
CA ASN A 70 -9.23 -16.85 1.19
C ASN A 70 -9.37 -16.07 -0.13
N PRO A 71 -8.84 -16.56 -1.27
CA PRO A 71 -8.94 -15.87 -2.55
C PRO A 71 -10.38 -15.56 -3.00
N ALA A 72 -11.35 -16.36 -2.57
CA ALA A 72 -12.77 -16.16 -2.88
C ALA A 72 -13.47 -15.14 -1.96
N ASP A 73 -12.81 -14.69 -0.91
CA ASP A 73 -13.38 -13.74 0.06
C ASP A 73 -12.66 -12.39 -0.04
N LEU A 74 -13.36 -11.40 -0.60
CA LEU A 74 -12.85 -10.05 -0.80
C LEU A 74 -12.33 -9.39 0.48
N THR A 75 -12.83 -9.83 1.64
CA THR A 75 -12.53 -9.22 2.93
C THR A 75 -11.34 -9.85 3.66
N THR A 76 -10.81 -10.97 3.18
CA THR A 76 -9.74 -11.73 3.88
C THR A 76 -8.49 -11.93 3.05
N LYS A 77 -8.55 -11.81 1.74
CA LYS A 77 -7.39 -12.02 0.85
C LYS A 77 -6.35 -10.90 0.98
N SER A 78 -5.07 -11.25 0.84
CA SER A 78 -3.93 -10.33 0.98
C SER A 78 -3.63 -9.51 -0.28
N TYR A 79 -4.43 -9.63 -1.30
CA TYR A 79 -4.27 -8.92 -2.57
C TYR A 79 -5.61 -8.38 -3.07
N GLY A 80 -5.56 -7.52 -4.06
CA GLY A 80 -6.80 -7.08 -4.70
C GLY A 80 -6.65 -5.97 -5.71
N TYR A 81 -7.80 -5.46 -6.09
CA TYR A 81 -7.96 -4.30 -6.93
C TYR A 81 -8.26 -3.08 -6.07
N PHE A 82 -7.68 -1.95 -6.44
CA PHE A 82 -8.05 -0.66 -5.86
C PHE A 82 -8.50 0.33 -6.92
N LYS A 83 -9.37 1.24 -6.50
CA LYS A 83 -9.83 2.36 -7.33
C LYS A 83 -9.83 3.66 -6.55
N ARG A 84 -9.33 4.71 -7.20
CA ARG A 84 -9.31 6.06 -6.64
C ARG A 84 -10.72 6.61 -6.50
N LEU A 85 -11.01 7.22 -5.37
CA LEU A 85 -12.29 7.89 -5.14
C LEU A 85 -12.32 9.29 -5.80
N PRO A 86 -13.49 9.76 -6.23
CA PRO A 86 -13.63 11.10 -6.78
C PRO A 86 -13.16 12.17 -5.79
N GLY A 87 -12.34 13.10 -6.27
CA GLY A 87 -11.78 14.18 -5.44
C GLY A 87 -10.53 13.81 -4.64
N SER A 88 -10.09 12.54 -4.70
CA SER A 88 -8.84 12.10 -4.10
C SER A 88 -7.63 12.55 -4.92
N THR A 89 -6.53 12.86 -4.22
CA THR A 89 -5.23 13.19 -4.80
C THR A 89 -4.32 11.98 -4.98
N PHE A 90 -4.81 10.76 -4.70
CA PHE A 90 -4.01 9.55 -4.86
C PHE A 90 -3.47 9.44 -6.29
N PRO A 91 -2.17 9.11 -6.49
CA PRO A 91 -1.50 9.26 -7.79
C PRO A 91 -1.98 8.31 -8.89
N PHE A 92 -2.65 7.21 -8.52
CA PHE A 92 -3.16 6.22 -9.48
C PHE A 92 -4.68 6.22 -9.52
N GLU A 93 -5.26 6.03 -10.70
CA GLU A 93 -6.72 5.90 -10.84
C GLU A 93 -7.21 4.55 -10.37
N GLU A 94 -6.46 3.51 -10.70
CA GLU A 94 -6.72 2.13 -10.34
C GLU A 94 -5.43 1.33 -10.39
N GLY A 95 -5.46 0.11 -9.86
CA GLY A 95 -4.34 -0.80 -9.89
C GLY A 95 -4.52 -2.00 -8.98
N ILE A 96 -3.47 -2.74 -8.80
CA ILE A 96 -3.42 -3.87 -7.86
C ILE A 96 -2.81 -3.44 -6.54
N ILE A 97 -3.21 -4.12 -5.48
CA ILE A 97 -2.64 -3.98 -4.15
C ILE A 97 -2.18 -5.35 -3.65
N LEU A 98 -0.98 -5.40 -3.08
CA LEU A 98 -0.44 -6.55 -2.37
C LEU A 98 -0.14 -6.11 -0.94
N THR A 99 -0.48 -6.93 0.05
CA THR A 99 -0.30 -6.62 1.46
C THR A 99 0.25 -7.82 2.22
N THR A 100 0.95 -7.57 3.31
CA THR A 100 1.32 -8.60 4.29
C THR A 100 0.11 -9.05 5.12
N GLY A 101 -0.94 -8.22 5.13
CA GLY A 101 -2.17 -8.45 5.85
C GLY A 101 -3.36 -8.68 4.93
N ASN A 102 -4.46 -8.09 5.32
CA ASN A 102 -5.74 -8.16 4.65
C ASN A 102 -5.93 -6.89 3.79
N ALA A 103 -5.97 -7.06 2.46
CA ALA A 103 -6.06 -5.92 1.54
C ALA A 103 -7.32 -5.06 1.75
N PHE A 104 -8.46 -5.66 2.09
CA PHE A 104 -9.70 -4.93 2.33
C PHE A 104 -9.60 -3.97 3.52
N SER A 105 -8.88 -4.34 4.57
CA SER A 105 -8.76 -3.52 5.78
C SER A 105 -7.89 -2.28 5.59
N THR A 106 -7.07 -2.20 4.56
CA THR A 106 -6.24 -1.00 4.29
C THR A 106 -7.07 0.28 4.14
N THR A 107 -8.31 0.16 3.70
CA THR A 107 -9.20 1.31 3.51
C THR A 107 -10.60 1.14 4.13
N ASN A 108 -11.00 -0.08 4.47
CA ASN A 108 -12.36 -0.41 4.87
C ASN A 108 -12.46 -0.89 6.32
N GLY A 109 -11.35 -1.05 7.01
CA GLY A 109 -11.28 -1.51 8.39
C GLY A 109 -10.89 -0.41 9.38
N PRO A 110 -10.96 -0.68 10.68
CA PRO A 110 -10.32 0.17 11.68
C PRO A 110 -8.82 0.21 11.42
N SER A 111 -8.22 1.38 11.56
CA SER A 111 -6.77 1.52 11.54
C SER A 111 -6.16 0.62 12.61
N GLY A 112 -5.16 -0.16 12.25
CA GLY A 112 -4.44 -1.05 13.16
C GLY A 112 -3.75 -2.17 12.39
N LEU A 113 -2.67 -2.68 12.94
CA LEU A 113 -1.91 -3.78 12.40
C LEU A 113 -2.82 -5.00 12.24
N ASN A 114 -3.08 -5.36 11.01
CA ASN A 114 -3.97 -6.44 10.66
C ASN A 114 -3.16 -7.59 10.08
N ASN A 115 -2.76 -8.49 10.95
CA ASN A 115 -1.93 -9.65 10.59
C ASN A 115 -2.79 -10.90 10.51
N PRO A 116 -3.10 -11.44 9.32
CA PRO A 116 -3.77 -12.72 9.17
C PRO A 116 -2.85 -13.91 9.52
N SER A 117 -1.54 -13.68 9.72
CA SER A 117 -0.57 -14.62 10.27
C SER A 117 -0.73 -16.07 9.74
N THR A 118 -0.51 -16.24 8.46
CA THR A 118 -0.49 -17.58 7.85
C THR A 118 0.91 -18.18 7.79
N GLY A 119 1.93 -17.38 8.07
CA GLY A 119 3.32 -17.81 8.11
C GLY A 119 3.91 -18.19 6.75
N VAL A 120 3.26 -17.84 5.64
CA VAL A 120 3.81 -18.08 4.32
C VAL A 120 5.00 -17.15 4.10
N SER A 121 6.13 -17.72 3.69
CA SER A 121 7.35 -16.99 3.35
C SER A 121 7.67 -17.11 1.86
N ASP A 122 8.47 -16.19 1.36
CA ASP A 122 9.04 -16.28 0.02
C ASP A 122 10.56 -16.39 0.10
N PHE A 123 11.12 -17.38 -0.61
CA PHE A 123 12.55 -17.66 -0.55
C PHE A 123 13.39 -16.55 -1.22
N ASP A 124 12.96 -16.07 -2.37
CA ASP A 124 13.71 -15.10 -3.15
C ASP A 124 13.71 -13.74 -2.45
N LEU A 125 12.57 -13.34 -1.88
CA LEU A 125 12.46 -12.15 -1.04
C LEU A 125 13.41 -12.21 0.15
N ASN A 126 13.43 -13.33 0.88
CA ASN A 126 14.32 -13.54 2.01
C ASN A 126 15.80 -13.42 1.60
N GLN A 127 16.19 -14.05 0.49
CA GLN A 127 17.60 -14.06 0.05
C GLN A 127 18.10 -12.69 -0.41
N ILE A 128 17.21 -11.87 -1.00
CA ILE A 128 17.61 -10.62 -1.66
C ILE A 128 17.50 -9.44 -0.70
N ILE A 129 16.50 -9.42 0.17
CA ILE A 129 16.31 -8.30 1.11
C ILE A 129 17.15 -8.48 2.37
N ASP A 130 16.99 -9.58 3.08
CA ASP A 130 17.82 -9.93 4.25
C ASP A 130 17.84 -11.44 4.48
N PRO A 131 18.92 -12.12 4.10
CA PRO A 131 19.03 -13.58 4.26
C PRO A 131 19.08 -14.05 5.73
N ASN A 132 19.21 -13.14 6.68
CA ASN A 132 19.25 -13.47 8.11
C ASN A 132 17.90 -13.29 8.80
N THR A 133 16.93 -12.70 8.12
CA THR A 133 15.58 -12.47 8.64
C THR A 133 14.59 -13.41 7.95
N ALA A 134 13.76 -14.09 8.74
CA ALA A 134 12.65 -14.86 8.20
C ALA A 134 11.44 -13.93 8.03
N PHE A 135 11.14 -13.59 6.78
CA PHE A 135 9.90 -12.88 6.46
C PHE A 135 8.71 -13.85 6.52
N THR A 136 7.58 -13.35 6.99
CA THR A 136 6.29 -14.06 7.05
C THR A 136 5.23 -13.27 6.31
N ASP A 137 4.10 -13.90 6.06
CA ASP A 137 2.93 -13.26 5.47
C ASP A 137 3.20 -12.64 4.07
N ALA A 138 4.11 -13.27 3.31
CA ALA A 138 4.45 -12.83 1.97
C ALA A 138 3.25 -12.92 1.03
N THR A 139 3.05 -11.89 0.21
CA THR A 139 2.11 -11.89 -0.92
C THR A 139 2.90 -11.61 -2.18
N VAL A 140 2.93 -12.59 -3.08
CA VAL A 140 3.81 -12.58 -4.25
C VAL A 140 2.99 -12.85 -5.52
N PHE A 141 3.22 -12.03 -6.52
CA PHE A 141 2.80 -12.27 -7.91
C PHE A 141 4.06 -12.42 -8.76
N GLU A 142 4.15 -13.52 -9.47
CA GLU A 142 5.29 -13.83 -10.33
C GLU A 142 4.79 -14.18 -11.73
N PHE A 143 5.48 -13.69 -12.75
CA PHE A 143 5.15 -13.98 -14.14
C PHE A 143 6.35 -13.76 -15.06
N ASP A 144 6.37 -14.50 -16.16
CA ASP A 144 7.27 -14.22 -17.25
C ASP A 144 6.65 -13.16 -18.17
N PHE A 145 7.47 -12.26 -18.68
CA PHE A 145 7.02 -11.29 -19.66
C PHE A 145 8.04 -11.09 -20.79
N THR A 146 7.52 -10.85 -21.99
CA THR A 146 8.31 -10.40 -23.13
C THR A 146 7.88 -9.00 -23.51
N PRO A 147 8.72 -7.97 -23.27
CA PRO A 147 8.34 -6.59 -23.54
C PRO A 147 8.21 -6.36 -25.05
N SER A 148 7.31 -5.46 -25.44
CA SER A 148 7.16 -5.01 -26.83
C SER A 148 8.03 -3.80 -27.18
N SER A 149 8.76 -3.26 -26.21
CA SER A 149 9.67 -2.12 -26.34
C SER A 149 10.93 -2.29 -25.51
N ASP A 150 11.93 -1.46 -25.74
CA ASP A 150 13.22 -1.49 -25.01
C ASP A 150 13.11 -0.91 -23.58
N THR A 151 11.95 -0.39 -23.21
CA THR A 151 11.73 0.23 -21.90
C THR A 151 10.42 -0.26 -21.30
N ILE A 152 10.48 -0.62 -20.01
CA ILE A 152 9.31 -0.91 -19.17
C ILE A 152 9.32 0.08 -18.02
N ASN A 153 8.18 0.64 -17.72
CA ASN A 153 7.99 1.52 -16.60
C ASN A 153 6.99 0.89 -15.62
N PHE A 154 7.42 0.69 -14.39
CA PHE A 154 6.55 0.34 -13.27
C PHE A 154 6.35 1.57 -12.39
N ARG A 155 5.11 1.80 -11.98
CA ARG A 155 4.77 2.84 -11.02
C ARG A 155 4.15 2.18 -9.79
N TYR A 156 4.63 2.54 -8.62
CA TYR A 156 4.15 2.00 -7.35
C TYR A 156 4.16 3.05 -6.24
N VAL A 157 3.40 2.76 -5.21
CA VAL A 157 3.45 3.43 -3.90
C VAL A 157 3.61 2.34 -2.87
N MET A 158 4.58 2.49 -1.98
CA MET A 158 4.67 1.71 -0.76
C MET A 158 3.93 2.46 0.35
N ALA A 159 3.05 1.78 1.06
CA ALA A 159 2.36 2.31 2.24
C ALA A 159 2.49 1.30 3.38
N SER A 160 2.62 1.78 4.60
CA SER A 160 2.69 0.93 5.79
C SER A 160 2.03 1.61 6.98
N GLU A 161 1.44 0.83 7.86
CA GLU A 161 0.96 1.27 9.16
C GLU A 161 2.12 1.51 10.15
N GLU A 162 3.33 1.05 9.81
CA GLU A 162 4.53 1.24 10.62
C GLU A 162 5.11 2.66 10.58
N TYR A 163 4.51 3.57 9.78
CA TYR A 163 4.86 5.00 9.82
C TYR A 163 4.31 5.74 11.05
N GLU A 164 4.00 5.00 12.12
CA GLU A 164 3.51 5.55 13.38
C GLU A 164 4.55 5.41 14.50
N ILE A 165 4.52 6.34 15.47
CA ILE A 165 5.36 6.35 16.68
C ILE A 165 6.85 6.28 16.30
N ASN A 166 7.61 5.26 16.78
CA ASN A 166 9.00 5.01 16.46
C ASN A 166 9.22 3.75 15.62
N TYR A 167 8.17 3.21 15.03
CA TYR A 167 8.27 1.98 14.24
C TYR A 167 9.19 2.12 13.02
N PRO A 168 9.27 3.28 12.32
CA PRO A 168 10.24 3.46 11.25
C PRO A 168 11.70 3.28 11.67
N CYS A 169 12.00 3.39 12.98
CA CYS A 169 13.34 3.17 13.52
C CYS A 169 13.63 1.69 13.84
N LEU A 170 12.62 0.82 13.88
CA LEU A 170 12.74 -0.51 14.49
C LEU A 170 12.20 -1.64 13.61
N TYR A 171 11.13 -1.40 12.86
CA TYR A 171 10.39 -2.41 12.12
C TYR A 171 10.27 -2.02 10.66
N SER A 172 10.23 -2.99 9.80
CA SER A 172 10.04 -2.77 8.38
C SER A 172 9.40 -3.96 7.71
N ASP A 173 8.23 -3.74 7.16
CA ASP A 173 7.75 -4.60 6.10
C ASP A 173 8.67 -4.50 4.89
N SER A 174 8.91 -5.61 4.23
CA SER A 174 9.77 -5.67 3.06
C SER A 174 8.94 -5.64 1.78
N PHE A 175 9.47 -4.91 0.82
CA PHE A 175 8.90 -4.78 -0.51
C PHE A 175 10.00 -4.94 -1.56
N ALA A 176 9.72 -5.68 -2.63
CA ALA A 176 10.65 -5.83 -3.73
C ALA A 176 9.94 -5.97 -5.09
N PHE A 177 10.58 -5.44 -6.14
CA PHE A 177 10.36 -5.86 -7.51
C PHE A 177 11.57 -6.67 -7.95
N LEU A 178 11.44 -7.98 -8.00
CA LEU A 178 12.51 -8.90 -8.36
C LEU A 178 12.48 -9.18 -9.85
N LEU A 179 13.47 -8.69 -10.57
CA LEU A 179 13.64 -8.89 -12.00
C LEU A 179 14.72 -9.93 -12.26
N ARG A 180 14.45 -10.86 -13.16
CA ARG A 180 15.44 -11.86 -13.62
C ARG A 180 15.40 -11.98 -15.13
N VAL A 181 16.57 -11.99 -15.74
CA VAL A 181 16.70 -12.27 -17.18
C VAL A 181 16.43 -13.76 -17.43
N ALA A 182 15.62 -14.08 -18.43
CA ALA A 182 15.31 -15.45 -18.80
C ALA A 182 16.59 -16.27 -19.02
N GLY A 183 16.64 -17.49 -18.43
CA GLY A 183 17.78 -18.39 -18.48
C GLY A 183 18.89 -18.10 -17.47
N THR A 184 18.77 -17.07 -16.64
CA THR A 184 19.65 -16.82 -15.47
C THR A 184 19.00 -17.28 -14.18
N THR A 185 19.79 -17.31 -13.10
CA THR A 185 19.31 -17.69 -11.75
C THR A 185 19.36 -16.53 -10.76
N THR A 186 19.83 -15.36 -11.18
CA THR A 186 20.04 -14.22 -10.30
C THR A 186 18.92 -13.20 -10.48
N TYR A 187 18.24 -12.85 -9.41
CA TYR A 187 17.31 -11.74 -9.36
C TYR A 187 18.02 -10.44 -8.99
N GLU A 188 17.48 -9.35 -9.49
CA GLU A 188 17.83 -7.99 -9.13
C GLU A 188 16.59 -7.32 -8.55
N ASN A 189 16.71 -6.70 -7.37
CA ASN A 189 15.65 -5.85 -6.85
C ASN A 189 15.72 -4.47 -7.49
N ILE A 190 14.70 -4.12 -8.25
CA ILE A 190 14.59 -2.81 -8.91
C ILE A 190 13.76 -1.80 -8.10
N ALA A 191 13.16 -2.21 -6.96
CA ALA A 191 12.52 -1.33 -6.00
C ALA A 191 13.56 -0.77 -5.02
N ILE A 192 14.38 0.12 -5.52
CA ILE A 192 15.44 0.80 -4.75
C ILE A 192 15.15 2.30 -4.67
N VAL A 193 15.64 2.93 -3.61
CA VAL A 193 15.62 4.38 -3.48
C VAL A 193 16.45 4.99 -4.61
N PRO A 194 15.94 5.96 -5.38
CA PRO A 194 16.65 6.53 -6.52
C PRO A 194 18.07 6.96 -6.19
N GLU A 195 18.99 6.73 -7.14
CA GLU A 195 20.42 7.05 -7.02
C GLU A 195 21.17 6.29 -5.90
N THR A 196 20.57 5.24 -5.33
CA THR A 196 21.16 4.40 -4.30
C THR A 196 21.09 2.92 -4.67
N THR A 197 21.60 2.05 -3.78
CA THR A 197 21.38 0.60 -3.82
C THR A 197 20.48 0.13 -2.67
N THR A 198 19.86 1.06 -1.96
CA THR A 198 19.05 0.77 -0.77
C THR A 198 17.65 0.34 -1.19
N PRO A 199 17.16 -0.85 -0.79
CA PRO A 199 15.77 -1.24 -1.02
C PRO A 199 14.79 -0.25 -0.38
N VAL A 200 13.66 -0.03 -1.03
CA VAL A 200 12.55 0.76 -0.46
C VAL A 200 11.91 -0.02 0.68
N SER A 201 11.80 0.60 1.83
CA SER A 201 11.16 0.04 3.03
C SER A 201 10.77 1.17 3.99
N VAL A 202 10.03 0.86 5.03
CA VAL A 202 9.67 1.83 6.08
C VAL A 202 10.92 2.41 6.74
N THR A 203 11.94 1.59 7.01
CA THR A 203 13.19 2.02 7.66
C THR A 203 14.15 2.75 6.72
N SER A 204 13.94 2.70 5.43
CA SER A 204 14.81 3.36 4.44
C SER A 204 14.24 4.64 3.86
N VAL A 205 12.92 4.88 4.00
CA VAL A 205 12.23 6.09 3.52
C VAL A 205 11.27 6.57 4.61
N HIS A 206 11.67 7.55 5.39
CA HIS A 206 10.82 8.12 6.44
C HIS A 206 11.31 9.50 6.88
N PRO A 207 10.43 10.38 7.39
CA PRO A 207 10.82 11.61 8.06
C PRO A 207 11.52 11.28 9.39
N GLY A 208 12.21 12.27 9.95
CA GLY A 208 12.79 12.13 11.28
C GLY A 208 11.72 11.82 12.33
N VAL A 209 12.01 10.87 13.20
CA VAL A 209 11.14 10.48 14.30
C VAL A 209 11.72 10.99 15.60
N ASP A 210 10.98 11.82 16.34
CA ASP A 210 11.34 12.28 17.69
C ASP A 210 10.17 12.04 18.63
N LEU A 211 10.31 11.02 19.46
CA LEU A 211 9.29 10.67 20.45
C LEU A 211 9.25 11.71 21.56
N ASN A 212 8.19 12.49 21.61
CA ASN A 212 7.91 13.48 22.65
C ASN A 212 8.89 14.67 22.72
N GLY A 213 9.62 14.98 21.64
CA GLY A 213 10.55 16.11 21.61
C GLY A 213 11.75 15.96 22.52
N ASN A 214 12.17 14.72 22.82
CA ASN A 214 13.27 14.42 23.74
C ASN A 214 14.50 13.80 23.04
N GLY A 215 14.49 13.77 21.69
CA GLY A 215 15.56 13.20 20.88
C GLY A 215 15.62 11.68 20.89
N ILE A 216 14.60 11.00 21.37
CA ILE A 216 14.48 9.55 21.30
C ILE A 216 13.76 9.21 19.98
N GLY A 217 14.46 8.52 19.10
CA GLY A 217 13.95 8.16 17.78
C GLY A 217 15.07 7.95 16.80
N CYS A 218 14.84 8.19 15.52
CA CYS A 218 15.86 8.14 14.48
C CYS A 218 15.77 9.37 13.56
N GLY A 219 16.91 9.71 12.95
CA GLY A 219 16.97 10.77 11.94
C GLY A 219 16.22 10.37 10.67
N PRO A 220 15.91 11.36 9.81
CA PRO A 220 15.23 11.10 8.54
C PRO A 220 16.10 10.21 7.65
N GLN A 221 15.43 9.37 6.86
CA GLN A 221 16.05 8.54 5.85
C GLN A 221 15.35 8.80 4.51
N ASN A 222 16.09 9.27 3.51
CA ASN A 222 15.58 9.54 2.16
C ASN A 222 14.22 10.26 2.16
N GLU A 223 14.06 11.24 3.03
CA GLU A 223 12.80 11.93 3.34
C GLU A 223 12.17 12.60 2.10
N ASP A 224 12.97 12.99 1.12
CA ASP A 224 12.50 13.59 -0.13
C ASP A 224 11.59 12.66 -0.96
N TYR A 225 11.59 11.36 -0.67
CA TYR A 225 10.74 10.35 -1.30
C TYR A 225 9.55 9.93 -0.44
N PHE A 226 9.38 10.54 0.73
CA PHE A 226 8.26 10.30 1.63
C PHE A 226 7.15 11.34 1.38
N GLU A 227 5.90 10.87 1.15
CA GLU A 227 4.72 11.71 0.90
C GLU A 227 3.63 11.55 1.98
#